data_d23f3f7cfb804045e9b9e65a8392de7d
#
_entry.id   d23f3f7cfb804045e9b9e65a8392de7d
#
_cell.length_a   1.000
_cell.length_b   1.000
_cell.length_c   1.000
_cell.angle_alpha   90.00
_cell.angle_beta   90.00
_cell.angle_gamma   90.00
#
_symmetry.space_group_name_H-M   'P 1'
#
loop_
_entity.id
_entity.type
_entity.pdbx_description
1 polymer ?
#
loop_
_entity_poly.entity_id
_entity_poly.type
_entity_poly.pdbx_seq_one_letter_code
_entity_poly.pdbx_strand_id
1 'polypeptide(L)'
;MRKSLLSLAVLSALSIPTAVFAEAAAAPAAAAPAYTIGYNVGLYSQYVFRGLTQTSEKPAIQGGVDYSHASGFYAGAWASNVSWLEDGGYYDSSSLELDLYGGFRNTIGESGLGYDVGVLQYIYPGNRISVAGAAKAETTEIYGALSYKWLQGKVSYVVSKDAFGNEDGQGTYYAELNANIPVADTGITANLHIGRQEYDGQNVLGSNDDNYTYTDWKIGATKSWANGVNLGAYYTDVDAKNKLGYAAYAGGPIDDSTFTVFVQKTF
;
A
#
# COMPACT_ATOMS: atom_id res chain seq x y z
N MET A 1 -4.75 3.61 38.88
CA MET A 1 -3.94 3.82 37.66
C MET A 1 -4.49 2.88 36.60
N ARG A 2 -5.30 3.38 35.69
CA ARG A 2 -5.85 2.59 34.57
C ARG A 2 -4.95 2.82 33.37
N LYS A 3 -4.34 1.75 32.88
CA LYS A 3 -3.50 1.77 31.69
C LYS A 3 -4.41 1.80 30.46
N SER A 4 -4.37 2.87 29.69
CA SER A 4 -5.01 2.98 28.39
C SER A 4 -4.25 2.09 27.39
N LEU A 5 -4.94 1.11 26.84
CA LEU A 5 -4.47 0.33 25.70
C LEU A 5 -4.60 1.18 24.43
N LEU A 6 -3.51 1.79 24.00
CA LEU A 6 -3.41 2.37 22.65
C LEU A 6 -3.32 1.21 21.67
N SER A 7 -4.42 0.89 21.00
CA SER A 7 -4.42 -0.01 19.85
C SER A 7 -3.82 0.73 18.66
N LEU A 8 -2.54 0.49 18.40
CA LEU A 8 -1.86 1.00 17.22
C LEU A 8 -2.35 0.19 16.01
N ALA A 9 -3.19 0.78 15.18
CA ALA A 9 -3.55 0.18 13.90
C ALA A 9 -2.33 0.27 12.97
N VAL A 10 -1.72 -0.86 12.69
CA VAL A 10 -0.61 -1.00 11.76
C VAL A 10 -1.19 -1.18 10.36
N LEU A 11 -0.91 -0.25 9.48
CA LEU A 11 -1.38 -0.24 8.10
C LEU A 11 -0.28 -0.61 7.13
N SER A 12 -0.60 -1.56 6.28
CA SER A 12 0.21 -2.01 5.14
C SER A 12 0.35 -0.92 4.06
N ALA A 13 1.22 -1.14 3.10
CA ALA A 13 1.68 -0.23 2.05
C ALA A 13 0.63 0.42 1.13
N LEU A 14 -0.64 0.10 1.28
CA LEU A 14 -1.73 0.96 0.83
C LEU A 14 -1.75 2.16 1.77
N SER A 15 -1.69 3.38 1.23
CA SER A 15 -1.64 4.65 2.00
C SER A 15 -2.96 4.90 2.74
N ILE A 16 -3.33 4.01 3.65
CA ILE A 16 -4.53 4.17 4.48
C ILE A 16 -4.10 4.91 5.75
N PRO A 17 -4.63 6.12 6.03
CA PRO A 17 -4.30 6.83 7.25
C PRO A 17 -4.77 6.04 8.47
N THR A 18 -3.89 5.91 9.45
CA THR A 18 -4.20 5.36 10.77
C THR A 18 -5.32 6.18 11.40
N ALA A 19 -6.49 5.60 11.58
CA ALA A 19 -7.52 6.20 12.41
C ALA A 19 -7.05 6.20 13.87
N VAL A 20 -6.68 7.37 14.36
CA VAL A 20 -6.48 7.60 15.82
C VAL A 20 -7.86 7.75 16.43
N PHE A 21 -8.31 6.75 17.16
CA PHE A 21 -9.55 6.85 17.90
C PHE A 21 -9.32 7.76 19.13
N ALA A 22 -9.94 8.96 19.12
CA ALA A 22 -9.99 9.83 20.27
C ALA A 22 -10.92 9.22 21.34
N GLU A 23 -10.44 9.13 22.57
CA GLU A 23 -11.16 8.64 23.75
C GLU A 23 -12.26 9.64 24.14
N ALA A 24 -13.51 9.22 24.05
CA ALA A 24 -14.64 9.94 24.64
C ALA A 24 -14.84 9.51 26.09
N ALA A 25 -15.09 10.47 26.99
CA ALA A 25 -15.23 10.28 28.41
C ALA A 25 -16.35 9.30 28.81
N ALA A 26 -16.09 8.50 29.86
CA ALA A 26 -16.81 7.31 30.27
C ALA A 26 -18.26 7.51 30.71
N ALA A 27 -19.18 6.85 29.98
CA ALA A 27 -20.39 6.24 30.52
C ALA A 27 -20.09 4.75 30.83
N PRO A 28 -20.93 4.02 31.67
CA PRO A 28 -20.67 2.63 32.00
C PRO A 28 -20.55 1.82 30.71
N ALA A 29 -19.39 1.17 30.55
CA ALA A 29 -18.96 0.58 29.29
C ALA A 29 -19.91 -0.54 28.85
N ALA A 30 -20.72 -0.28 27.82
CA ALA A 30 -21.22 -1.35 26.97
C ALA A 30 -20.00 -2.14 26.46
N ALA A 31 -20.11 -3.48 26.43
CA ALA A 31 -19.04 -4.33 25.90
C ALA A 31 -18.66 -3.80 24.49
N ALA A 32 -17.37 -3.57 24.27
CA ALA A 32 -16.89 -3.13 22.96
C ALA A 32 -17.39 -4.11 21.88
N PRO A 33 -17.86 -3.63 20.73
CA PRO A 33 -18.37 -4.52 19.68
C PRO A 33 -17.28 -5.51 19.28
N ALA A 34 -17.69 -6.75 19.00
CA ALA A 34 -16.75 -7.81 18.60
C ALA A 34 -16.04 -7.51 17.28
N TYR A 35 -16.53 -6.56 16.51
CA TYR A 35 -15.96 -6.15 15.24
C TYR A 35 -16.17 -4.65 14.98
N THR A 36 -15.38 -4.10 14.07
CA THR A 36 -15.55 -2.74 13.51
C THR A 36 -15.51 -2.82 12.00
N ILE A 37 -16.22 -1.89 11.34
CA ILE A 37 -16.14 -1.70 9.89
C ILE A 37 -15.76 -0.24 9.67
N GLY A 38 -14.65 -0.01 8.97
CA GLY A 38 -14.18 1.32 8.57
C GLY A 38 -14.32 1.51 7.06
N TYR A 39 -14.50 2.76 6.64
CA TYR A 39 -14.53 3.13 5.24
C TYR A 39 -13.61 4.32 5.01
N ASN A 40 -13.03 4.40 3.82
CA ASN A 40 -12.28 5.57 3.42
C ASN A 40 -12.52 5.89 1.95
N VAL A 41 -12.38 7.18 1.59
CA VAL A 41 -12.34 7.65 0.21
C VAL A 41 -11.40 8.86 0.14
N GLY A 42 -10.62 8.95 -0.93
CA GLY A 42 -9.65 10.02 -1.12
C GLY A 42 -9.50 10.43 -2.58
N LEU A 43 -9.09 11.69 -2.75
CA LEU A 43 -8.66 12.24 -4.02
C LEU A 43 -7.17 12.56 -3.92
N TYR A 44 -6.42 12.08 -4.87
CA TYR A 44 -4.96 12.20 -4.95
C TYR A 44 -4.59 12.88 -6.27
N SER A 45 -3.52 13.68 -6.27
CA SER A 45 -3.01 14.24 -7.52
C SER A 45 -2.51 13.16 -8.48
N GLN A 46 -2.14 11.99 -7.93
CA GLN A 46 -1.81 10.75 -8.65
C GLN A 46 -1.80 9.56 -7.69
N TYR A 47 -1.83 8.36 -8.22
CA TYR A 47 -1.58 7.13 -7.46
C TYR A 47 -0.12 6.70 -7.61
N VAL A 48 0.59 6.57 -6.50
CA VAL A 48 1.95 6.01 -6.45
C VAL A 48 1.95 4.74 -5.62
N PHE A 49 2.43 3.64 -6.18
CA PHE A 49 2.58 2.34 -5.54
C PHE A 49 4.05 1.94 -5.53
N ARG A 50 4.64 1.72 -4.36
CA ARG A 50 6.06 1.36 -4.21
C ARG A 50 6.99 2.25 -5.06
N GLY A 51 6.79 3.56 -4.98
CA GLY A 51 7.56 4.56 -5.75
C GLY A 51 7.08 4.82 -7.18
N LEU A 52 6.40 3.87 -7.82
CA LEU A 52 5.99 3.95 -9.22
C LEU A 52 4.62 4.61 -9.39
N THR A 53 4.49 5.60 -10.30
CA THR A 53 3.17 6.17 -10.62
C THR A 53 2.30 5.16 -11.35
N GLN A 54 1.07 4.99 -10.89
CA GLN A 54 0.09 4.05 -11.47
C GLN A 54 -0.89 4.75 -12.41
N THR A 55 -0.89 6.09 -12.41
CA THR A 55 -1.83 6.93 -13.16
C THR A 55 -1.13 7.93 -14.07
N SER A 56 0.17 7.72 -14.38
CA SER A 56 0.98 8.63 -15.22
C SER A 56 0.83 10.09 -14.76
N GLU A 57 0.98 10.31 -13.43
CA GLU A 57 0.86 11.61 -12.75
C GLU A 57 -0.51 12.29 -12.89
N LYS A 58 -1.55 11.56 -13.27
CA LYS A 58 -2.93 12.05 -13.38
C LYS A 58 -3.72 11.76 -12.11
N PRO A 59 -4.80 12.52 -11.84
CA PRO A 59 -5.60 12.36 -10.63
C PRO A 59 -6.14 10.95 -10.42
N ALA A 60 -6.10 10.52 -9.15
CA ALA A 60 -6.65 9.26 -8.70
C ALA A 60 -7.75 9.45 -7.67
N ILE A 61 -8.81 8.65 -7.78
CA ILE A 61 -9.78 8.42 -6.73
C ILE A 61 -9.52 7.05 -6.12
N GLN A 62 -9.42 7.00 -4.80
CA GLN A 62 -9.09 5.79 -4.06
C GLN A 62 -10.06 5.60 -2.91
N GLY A 63 -10.36 4.35 -2.58
CA GLY A 63 -11.22 4.09 -1.44
C GLY A 63 -11.25 2.63 -1.04
N GLY A 64 -11.71 2.36 0.19
CA GLY A 64 -11.74 1.01 0.70
C GLY A 64 -12.71 0.80 1.84
N VAL A 65 -12.90 -0.46 2.19
CA VAL A 65 -13.65 -0.95 3.33
C VAL A 65 -12.83 -1.98 4.09
N ASP A 66 -12.77 -1.84 5.42
CA ASP A 66 -12.01 -2.69 6.32
C ASP A 66 -12.94 -3.28 7.38
N TYR A 67 -12.93 -4.60 7.52
CA TYR A 67 -13.50 -5.32 8.64
C TYR A 67 -12.39 -5.72 9.61
N SER A 68 -12.54 -5.44 10.89
CA SER A 68 -11.61 -5.87 11.94
C SER A 68 -12.36 -6.52 13.08
N HIS A 69 -11.94 -7.72 13.50
CA HIS A 69 -12.52 -8.46 14.61
C HIS A 69 -11.63 -8.36 15.85
N ALA A 70 -12.25 -8.35 17.03
CA ALA A 70 -11.54 -8.25 18.32
C ALA A 70 -10.53 -9.37 18.60
N SER A 71 -10.63 -10.51 17.90
CA SER A 71 -9.65 -11.60 17.96
C SER A 71 -8.34 -11.31 17.24
N GLY A 72 -8.30 -10.26 16.40
CA GLY A 72 -7.16 -9.93 15.55
C GLY A 72 -7.33 -10.25 14.07
N PHE A 73 -8.33 -11.04 13.68
CA PHE A 73 -8.64 -11.28 12.26
C PHE A 73 -9.18 -10.01 11.60
N TYR A 74 -8.80 -9.79 10.36
CA TYR A 74 -9.31 -8.70 9.53
C TYR A 74 -9.44 -9.14 8.06
N ALA A 75 -10.28 -8.44 7.32
CA ALA A 75 -10.40 -8.52 5.88
C ALA A 75 -10.80 -7.16 5.32
N GLY A 76 -10.47 -6.90 4.07
CA GLY A 76 -10.84 -5.65 3.42
C GLY A 76 -10.80 -5.73 1.91
N ALA A 77 -11.29 -4.66 1.31
CA ALA A 77 -11.19 -4.39 -0.11
C ALA A 77 -10.82 -2.92 -0.31
N TRP A 78 -9.96 -2.67 -1.28
CA TRP A 78 -9.57 -1.34 -1.69
C TRP A 78 -9.57 -1.25 -3.20
N ALA A 79 -9.76 -0.04 -3.74
CA ALA A 79 -9.72 0.18 -5.17
C ALA A 79 -9.20 1.58 -5.52
N SER A 80 -8.61 1.68 -6.72
CA SER A 80 -8.16 2.92 -7.36
C SER A 80 -8.31 2.84 -8.87
N ASN A 81 -8.49 3.99 -9.51
CA ASN A 81 -8.21 4.04 -10.93
C ASN A 81 -6.71 3.93 -11.19
N VAL A 82 -6.35 3.30 -12.30
CA VAL A 82 -4.98 3.13 -12.81
C VAL A 82 -4.96 3.39 -14.32
N SER A 83 -3.77 3.66 -14.88
CA SER A 83 -3.57 3.76 -16.33
C SER A 83 -2.36 2.99 -16.84
N TRP A 84 -1.46 2.56 -15.96
CA TRP A 84 -0.19 1.96 -16.33
C TRP A 84 -0.32 0.72 -17.23
N LEU A 85 -1.40 -0.06 -17.09
CA LEU A 85 -1.64 -1.24 -17.92
C LEU A 85 -1.98 -0.90 -19.37
N GLU A 86 -2.79 0.14 -19.58
CA GLU A 86 -3.13 0.66 -20.91
C GLU A 86 -1.95 1.46 -21.48
N ASP A 87 -1.35 2.34 -20.69
CA ASP A 87 -0.21 3.17 -21.07
C ASP A 87 1.02 2.32 -21.43
N GLY A 88 1.21 1.16 -20.77
CA GLY A 88 2.25 0.18 -21.06
C GLY A 88 1.95 -0.77 -22.23
N GLY A 89 0.73 -0.70 -22.80
CA GLY A 89 0.32 -1.56 -23.91
C GLY A 89 0.07 -3.02 -23.52
N TYR A 90 -0.18 -3.29 -22.23
CA TYR A 90 -0.47 -4.64 -21.73
C TYR A 90 -1.96 -5.00 -21.79
N TYR A 91 -2.83 -3.99 -21.75
CA TYR A 91 -4.29 -4.13 -21.76
C TYR A 91 -4.91 -3.13 -22.72
N ASP A 92 -5.98 -3.56 -23.44
CA ASP A 92 -6.84 -2.66 -24.24
C ASP A 92 -7.73 -1.79 -23.35
N SER A 93 -8.12 -2.34 -22.20
CA SER A 93 -8.99 -1.68 -21.23
C SER A 93 -8.75 -2.25 -19.84
N SER A 94 -8.13 -1.49 -18.97
CA SER A 94 -7.98 -1.81 -17.56
C SER A 94 -7.64 -0.53 -16.78
N SER A 95 -8.68 0.16 -16.35
CA SER A 95 -8.56 1.44 -15.64
C SER A 95 -8.84 1.33 -14.14
N LEU A 96 -8.94 0.11 -13.61
CA LEU A 96 -9.26 -0.18 -12.22
C LEU A 96 -8.26 -1.19 -11.65
N GLU A 97 -7.74 -0.90 -10.45
CA GLU A 97 -7.13 -1.83 -9.53
C GLU A 97 -8.10 -2.12 -8.40
N LEU A 98 -8.31 -3.41 -8.10
CA LEU A 98 -9.09 -3.89 -6.97
C LEU A 98 -8.23 -4.84 -6.14
N ASP A 99 -8.05 -4.51 -4.88
CA ASP A 99 -7.30 -5.29 -3.91
C ASP A 99 -8.22 -5.94 -2.91
N LEU A 100 -8.07 -7.25 -2.74
CA LEU A 100 -8.74 -8.02 -1.70
C LEU A 100 -7.68 -8.54 -0.72
N TYR A 101 -7.87 -8.29 0.56
CA TYR A 101 -6.89 -8.70 1.55
C TYR A 101 -7.53 -9.23 2.82
N GLY A 102 -6.76 -10.01 3.55
CA GLY A 102 -7.14 -10.48 4.87
C GLY A 102 -5.94 -11.04 5.61
N GLY A 103 -6.07 -11.10 6.93
CA GLY A 103 -4.97 -11.54 7.75
C GLY A 103 -5.31 -11.61 9.22
N PHE A 104 -4.24 -11.69 10.00
CA PHE A 104 -4.28 -11.70 11.44
C PHE A 104 -3.20 -10.78 12.00
N ARG A 105 -3.58 -9.85 12.89
CA ARG A 105 -2.67 -8.94 13.57
C ARG A 105 -2.92 -8.92 15.07
N ASN A 106 -1.83 -8.81 15.83
CA ASN A 106 -1.92 -8.72 17.28
C ASN A 106 -0.63 -8.11 17.87
N THR A 107 -0.56 -8.01 19.17
CA THR A 107 0.64 -7.57 19.92
C THR A 107 1.27 -8.75 20.68
N ILE A 108 2.58 -8.76 20.81
CA ILE A 108 3.30 -9.80 21.56
C ILE A 108 3.32 -9.43 23.02
N GLY A 109 2.38 -10.00 23.79
CA GLY A 109 2.25 -9.76 25.21
C GLY A 109 2.13 -8.26 25.55
N GLU A 110 2.89 -7.78 26.54
CA GLU A 110 2.95 -6.37 26.96
C GLU A 110 4.14 -5.61 26.34
N SER A 111 4.84 -6.19 25.37
CA SER A 111 6.07 -5.61 24.77
C SER A 111 5.83 -4.33 23.97
N GLY A 112 4.59 -4.12 23.51
CA GLY A 112 4.26 -3.08 22.54
C GLY A 112 4.71 -3.40 21.10
N LEU A 113 5.30 -4.59 20.87
CA LEU A 113 5.66 -5.09 19.54
C LEU A 113 4.42 -5.67 18.87
N GLY A 114 3.95 -5.05 17.80
CA GLY A 114 2.87 -5.56 16.95
C GLY A 114 3.39 -6.48 15.86
N TYR A 115 2.57 -7.44 15.46
CA TYR A 115 2.81 -8.27 14.27
C TYR A 115 1.55 -8.36 13.42
N ASP A 116 1.75 -8.55 12.12
CA ASP A 116 0.70 -8.69 11.12
C ASP A 116 1.13 -9.72 10.09
N VAL A 117 0.27 -10.68 9.76
CA VAL A 117 0.49 -11.66 8.70
C VAL A 117 -0.79 -11.77 7.88
N GLY A 118 -0.65 -11.81 6.56
CA GLY A 118 -1.82 -11.84 5.70
C GLY A 118 -1.53 -12.19 4.26
N VAL A 119 -2.59 -12.10 3.47
CA VAL A 119 -2.60 -12.31 2.03
C VAL A 119 -3.24 -11.09 1.36
N LEU A 120 -2.72 -10.72 0.21
CA LEU A 120 -3.23 -9.64 -0.64
C LEU A 120 -3.30 -10.14 -2.07
N GLN A 121 -4.47 -9.97 -2.69
CA GLN A 121 -4.73 -10.25 -4.09
C GLN A 121 -4.96 -8.94 -4.84
N TYR A 122 -4.08 -8.62 -5.78
CA TYR A 122 -4.26 -7.54 -6.75
C TYR A 122 -5.03 -8.06 -7.95
N ILE A 123 -6.07 -7.34 -8.37
CA ILE A 123 -6.97 -7.70 -9.47
C ILE A 123 -7.09 -6.49 -10.41
N TYR A 124 -6.88 -6.72 -11.70
CA TYR A 124 -6.98 -5.70 -12.73
C TYR A 124 -8.04 -6.10 -13.76
N PRO A 125 -9.33 -5.76 -13.54
CA PRO A 125 -10.39 -6.07 -14.49
C PRO A 125 -10.14 -5.40 -15.84
N GLY A 126 -10.24 -6.16 -16.93
CA GLY A 126 -10.05 -5.63 -18.28
C GLY A 126 -9.60 -6.67 -19.29
N ASN A 127 -9.40 -6.23 -20.52
CA ASN A 127 -8.99 -7.08 -21.64
C ASN A 127 -7.48 -6.99 -21.86
N ARG A 128 -6.78 -8.07 -21.56
CA ARG A 128 -5.34 -8.16 -21.79
C ARG A 128 -5.02 -8.30 -23.27
N ILE A 129 -3.99 -7.59 -23.72
CA ILE A 129 -3.35 -7.80 -25.03
C ILE A 129 -2.30 -8.91 -24.89
N SER A 130 -2.20 -9.78 -25.89
CA SER A 130 -1.14 -10.80 -25.91
C SER A 130 0.17 -10.18 -26.39
N VAL A 131 1.06 -9.87 -25.46
CA VAL A 131 2.39 -9.32 -25.70
C VAL A 131 3.44 -10.33 -25.23
N ALA A 132 4.49 -10.55 -26.02
CA ALA A 132 5.58 -11.45 -25.64
C ALA A 132 6.30 -10.94 -24.39
N GLY A 133 6.49 -11.81 -23.41
CA GLY A 133 7.12 -11.48 -22.12
C GLY A 133 6.20 -10.85 -21.08
N ALA A 134 4.98 -10.49 -21.47
CA ALA A 134 3.99 -9.97 -20.53
C ALA A 134 3.01 -11.05 -20.09
N ALA A 135 2.79 -11.14 -18.79
CA ALA A 135 1.80 -12.01 -18.15
C ALA A 135 0.53 -11.23 -17.76
N LYS A 136 -0.36 -11.88 -17.03
CA LYS A 136 -1.43 -11.17 -16.31
C LYS A 136 -0.83 -10.33 -15.19
N ALA A 137 -1.40 -9.16 -14.98
CA ALA A 137 -0.97 -8.27 -13.90
C ALA A 137 -1.46 -8.72 -12.52
N GLU A 138 -2.52 -9.57 -12.47
CA GLU A 138 -3.04 -10.11 -11.22
C GLU A 138 -1.92 -10.81 -10.43
N THR A 139 -1.76 -10.38 -9.19
CA THR A 139 -0.66 -10.83 -8.33
C THR A 139 -1.21 -11.19 -6.96
N THR A 140 -0.75 -12.33 -6.42
CA THR A 140 -1.05 -12.73 -5.04
C THR A 140 0.22 -12.64 -4.21
N GLU A 141 0.15 -11.88 -3.12
CA GLU A 141 1.23 -11.80 -2.13
C GLU A 141 0.79 -12.36 -0.78
N ILE A 142 1.71 -13.03 -0.09
CA ILE A 142 1.65 -13.20 1.35
C ILE A 142 2.57 -12.19 1.99
N TYR A 143 2.24 -11.71 3.18
CA TYR A 143 3.08 -10.73 3.85
C TYR A 143 3.20 -10.97 5.34
N GLY A 144 4.30 -10.44 5.91
CA GLY A 144 4.54 -10.36 7.33
C GLY A 144 5.12 -9.00 7.70
N ALA A 145 4.63 -8.43 8.79
CA ALA A 145 5.11 -7.16 9.32
C ALA A 145 5.33 -7.21 10.82
N LEU A 146 6.30 -6.42 11.28
CA LEU A 146 6.53 -6.12 12.69
C LEU A 146 6.48 -4.61 12.88
N SER A 147 5.86 -4.15 13.98
CA SER A 147 5.74 -2.73 14.28
C SER A 147 6.07 -2.45 15.74
N TYR A 148 6.76 -1.33 15.97
CA TYR A 148 7.02 -0.84 17.30
C TYR A 148 6.92 0.68 17.32
N LYS A 149 5.96 1.21 18.10
CA LYS A 149 5.64 2.64 18.14
C LYS A 149 5.30 3.15 16.73
N TRP A 150 6.12 4.05 16.19
CA TRP A 150 5.98 4.71 14.90
C TRP A 150 6.75 4.02 13.77
N LEU A 151 7.46 2.93 14.07
CA LEU A 151 8.29 2.18 13.10
C LEU A 151 7.62 0.87 12.71
N GLN A 152 7.67 0.52 11.43
CA GLN A 152 7.20 -0.76 10.89
C GLN A 152 8.18 -1.27 9.83
N GLY A 153 8.55 -2.55 9.92
CA GLY A 153 9.17 -3.31 8.83
C GLY A 153 8.18 -4.33 8.28
N LYS A 154 8.10 -4.46 6.96
CA LYS A 154 7.22 -5.42 6.28
C LYS A 154 7.96 -6.08 5.12
N VAL A 155 7.62 -7.34 4.88
CA VAL A 155 8.02 -8.09 3.67
C VAL A 155 6.76 -8.66 3.05
N SER A 156 6.59 -8.40 1.75
CA SER A 156 5.56 -9.00 0.89
C SER A 156 6.23 -9.92 -0.11
N TYR A 157 5.71 -11.13 -0.31
CA TYR A 157 6.29 -12.16 -1.14
C TYR A 157 5.26 -12.68 -2.13
N VAL A 158 5.57 -12.66 -3.42
CA VAL A 158 4.69 -13.12 -4.50
C VAL A 158 4.62 -14.64 -4.52
N VAL A 159 3.41 -15.18 -4.37
CA VAL A 159 3.12 -16.62 -4.43
C VAL A 159 2.42 -17.04 -5.73
N SER A 160 1.86 -16.09 -6.47
CA SER A 160 1.35 -16.33 -7.83
C SER A 160 2.48 -16.65 -8.80
N LYS A 161 2.17 -17.32 -9.92
CA LYS A 161 3.15 -17.65 -10.96
C LYS A 161 3.83 -16.40 -11.52
N ASP A 162 3.03 -15.37 -11.79
CA ASP A 162 3.45 -14.12 -12.42
C ASP A 162 3.36 -12.98 -11.39
N ALA A 163 4.10 -11.90 -11.62
CA ALA A 163 4.16 -10.74 -10.73
C ALA A 163 3.99 -9.43 -11.51
N PHE A 164 2.89 -8.70 -11.29
CA PHE A 164 2.64 -7.35 -11.85
C PHE A 164 2.89 -7.29 -13.37
N GLY A 165 2.40 -8.31 -14.10
CA GLY A 165 2.56 -8.38 -15.55
C GLY A 165 3.87 -9.04 -16.04
N ASN A 166 4.79 -9.40 -15.17
CA ASN A 166 6.02 -10.09 -15.51
C ASN A 166 5.85 -11.62 -15.41
N GLU A 167 6.22 -12.34 -16.46
CA GLU A 167 6.19 -13.81 -16.50
C GLU A 167 7.18 -14.41 -15.49
N ASP A 168 6.80 -15.58 -14.93
CA ASP A 168 7.60 -16.38 -13.99
C ASP A 168 8.12 -15.57 -12.76
N GLY A 169 7.33 -14.59 -12.32
CA GLY A 169 7.68 -13.70 -11.21
C GLY A 169 7.42 -14.26 -9.81
N GLN A 170 7.09 -15.55 -9.65
CA GLN A 170 6.98 -16.17 -8.33
C GLN A 170 8.32 -16.09 -7.60
N GLY A 171 8.30 -15.64 -6.34
CA GLY A 171 9.53 -15.41 -5.59
C GLY A 171 9.91 -13.94 -5.49
N THR A 172 9.38 -13.10 -6.36
CA THR A 172 9.48 -11.63 -6.25
C THR A 172 9.06 -11.19 -4.85
N TYR A 173 9.80 -10.28 -4.23
CA TYR A 173 9.44 -9.75 -2.92
C TYR A 173 9.66 -8.25 -2.82
N TYR A 174 8.93 -7.64 -1.90
CA TYR A 174 9.12 -6.24 -1.51
C TYR A 174 9.39 -6.17 -0.02
N ALA A 175 10.55 -5.61 0.34
CA ALA A 175 10.93 -5.37 1.74
C ALA A 175 10.93 -3.86 2.00
N GLU A 176 10.23 -3.43 3.06
CA GLU A 176 10.05 -2.02 3.35
C GLU A 176 10.23 -1.67 4.83
N LEU A 177 10.64 -0.44 5.07
CA LEU A 177 10.69 0.17 6.39
C LEU A 177 9.92 1.50 6.34
N ASN A 178 8.96 1.65 7.22
CA ASN A 178 8.10 2.81 7.35
C ASN A 178 8.27 3.45 8.73
N ALA A 179 8.33 4.79 8.77
CA ALA A 179 8.29 5.55 10.01
C ALA A 179 7.22 6.64 9.92
N ASN A 180 6.19 6.52 10.79
CA ASN A 180 5.08 7.48 10.90
C ASN A 180 5.19 8.21 12.24
N ILE A 181 5.91 9.33 12.26
CA ILE A 181 6.33 10.02 13.47
C ILE A 181 5.35 11.15 13.81
N PRO A 182 4.54 11.02 14.89
CA PRO A 182 3.67 12.09 15.35
C PRO A 182 4.48 13.33 15.75
N VAL A 183 4.06 14.51 15.27
CA VAL A 183 4.69 15.79 15.61
C VAL A 183 3.93 16.44 16.73
N ALA A 184 4.31 16.13 17.96
CA ALA A 184 3.66 16.64 19.20
C ALA A 184 2.11 16.56 19.09
N ASP A 185 1.39 17.53 19.67
CA ASP A 185 -0.07 17.60 19.67
C ASP A 185 -0.66 18.37 18.46
N THR A 186 0.09 18.40 17.34
CA THR A 186 -0.32 19.16 16.16
C THR A 186 -1.33 18.42 15.26
N GLY A 187 -1.51 17.10 15.46
CA GLY A 187 -2.23 16.23 14.53
C GLY A 187 -1.51 16.06 13.19
N ILE A 188 -0.23 16.44 13.12
CA ILE A 188 0.64 16.18 11.96
C ILE A 188 1.46 14.93 12.23
N THR A 189 1.61 14.10 11.20
CA THR A 189 2.50 12.94 11.20
C THR A 189 3.52 13.13 10.09
N ALA A 190 4.82 13.05 10.41
CA ALA A 190 5.87 12.94 9.41
C ALA A 190 5.93 11.49 8.91
N ASN A 191 5.94 11.31 7.60
CA ASN A 191 5.91 10.02 6.94
C ASN A 191 7.22 9.79 6.19
N LEU A 192 7.97 8.77 6.57
CA LEU A 192 9.22 8.36 5.93
C LEU A 192 9.08 6.90 5.49
N HIS A 193 9.62 6.59 4.34
CA HIS A 193 9.60 5.25 3.79
C HIS A 193 10.86 4.98 2.97
N ILE A 194 11.32 3.74 3.03
CA ILE A 194 12.27 3.16 2.09
C ILE A 194 11.85 1.72 1.82
N GLY A 195 11.90 1.32 0.56
CA GLY A 195 11.55 -0.02 0.14
C GLY A 195 12.46 -0.54 -0.96
N ARG A 196 12.51 -1.86 -1.11
CA ARG A 196 13.19 -2.53 -2.21
C ARG A 196 12.30 -3.61 -2.78
N GLN A 197 11.99 -3.47 -4.06
CA GLN A 197 11.35 -4.49 -4.88
C GLN A 197 12.45 -5.31 -5.54
N GLU A 198 12.49 -6.59 -5.23
CA GLU A 198 13.41 -7.55 -5.83
C GLU A 198 12.58 -8.51 -6.69
N TYR A 199 12.80 -8.49 -8.00
CA TYR A 199 12.10 -9.38 -8.93
C TYR A 199 12.85 -10.68 -9.10
N ASP A 200 12.11 -11.79 -9.13
CA ASP A 200 12.60 -13.13 -9.44
C ASP A 200 12.10 -13.59 -10.82
N GLY A 201 12.74 -14.63 -11.37
CA GLY A 201 12.36 -15.28 -12.61
C GLY A 201 12.94 -14.67 -13.87
N GLN A 202 12.42 -15.15 -14.98
CA GLN A 202 12.86 -14.78 -16.32
C GLN A 202 11.70 -14.70 -17.30
N ASN A 203 11.79 -13.78 -18.25
CA ASN A 203 10.89 -13.70 -19.38
C ASN A 203 11.70 -13.64 -20.70
N VAL A 204 11.04 -13.43 -21.84
CA VAL A 204 11.71 -13.34 -23.16
C VAL A 204 12.69 -12.17 -23.27
N LEU A 205 12.63 -11.19 -22.37
CA LEU A 205 13.53 -10.03 -22.32
C LEU A 205 14.75 -10.29 -21.42
N GLY A 206 14.81 -11.46 -20.75
CA GLY A 206 15.90 -11.85 -19.85
C GLY A 206 15.47 -11.94 -18.39
N SER A 207 16.42 -11.72 -17.48
CA SER A 207 16.16 -11.76 -16.04
C SER A 207 15.21 -10.65 -15.59
N ASN A 208 14.17 -11.02 -14.84
CA ASN A 208 13.26 -10.05 -14.23
C ASN A 208 13.99 -9.16 -13.20
N ASP A 209 14.96 -9.73 -12.46
CA ASP A 209 15.80 -8.96 -11.53
C ASP A 209 16.59 -7.86 -12.26
N ASP A 210 17.24 -8.18 -13.36
CA ASP A 210 18.03 -7.19 -14.11
C ASP A 210 17.18 -6.09 -14.73
N ASN A 211 15.93 -6.39 -15.07
CA ASN A 211 15.05 -5.46 -15.78
C ASN A 211 14.17 -4.62 -14.86
N TYR A 212 13.73 -5.16 -13.70
CA TYR A 212 12.63 -4.55 -12.92
C TYR A 212 12.94 -4.34 -11.45
N THR A 213 14.07 -4.80 -10.92
CA THR A 213 14.46 -4.56 -9.52
C THR A 213 14.79 -3.09 -9.27
N TYR A 214 14.28 -2.53 -8.17
CA TYR A 214 14.48 -1.14 -7.80
C TYR A 214 14.42 -0.91 -6.29
N THR A 215 14.90 0.26 -5.88
CA THR A 215 14.73 0.79 -4.52
C THR A 215 13.93 2.08 -4.61
N ASP A 216 12.97 2.28 -3.74
CA ASP A 216 12.20 3.51 -3.64
C ASP A 216 12.29 4.12 -2.25
N TRP A 217 12.04 5.41 -2.17
CA TRP A 217 11.92 6.12 -0.91
C TRP A 217 10.86 7.22 -1.00
N LYS A 218 10.34 7.58 0.17
CA LYS A 218 9.33 8.63 0.29
C LYS A 218 9.55 9.46 1.55
N ILE A 219 9.34 10.77 1.42
CA ILE A 219 9.27 11.70 2.53
C ILE A 219 8.01 12.55 2.41
N GLY A 220 7.26 12.71 3.47
CA GLY A 220 6.01 13.44 3.46
C GLY A 220 5.48 13.80 4.81
N ALA A 221 4.29 14.40 4.82
CA ALA A 221 3.56 14.70 6.04
C ALA A 221 2.05 14.61 5.79
N THR A 222 1.33 14.19 6.81
CA THR A 222 -0.13 14.12 6.84
C THR A 222 -0.68 14.90 8.02
N LYS A 223 -1.61 15.79 7.79
CA LYS A 223 -2.43 16.44 8.82
C LYS A 223 -3.76 15.74 8.92
N SER A 224 -4.09 15.26 10.13
CA SER A 224 -5.36 14.61 10.45
C SER A 224 -6.19 15.49 11.38
N TRP A 225 -7.51 15.49 11.16
CA TRP A 225 -8.51 16.16 12.00
C TRP A 225 -9.44 15.15 12.65
N ALA A 226 -10.00 15.51 13.81
CA ALA A 226 -10.89 14.65 14.58
C ALA A 226 -12.17 14.23 13.83
N ASN A 227 -12.54 14.95 12.78
CA ASN A 227 -13.68 14.60 11.92
C ASN A 227 -13.34 13.55 10.87
N GLY A 228 -12.12 12.96 10.88
CA GLY A 228 -11.66 11.94 9.93
C GLY A 228 -11.16 12.47 8.59
N VAL A 229 -11.06 13.79 8.41
CA VAL A 229 -10.41 14.38 7.23
C VAL A 229 -8.89 14.32 7.42
N ASN A 230 -8.19 13.92 6.35
CA ASN A 230 -6.74 13.89 6.27
C ASN A 230 -6.30 14.67 5.03
N LEU A 231 -5.30 15.53 5.18
CA LEU A 231 -4.64 16.23 4.08
C LEU A 231 -3.17 15.90 4.15
N GLY A 232 -2.59 15.46 3.05
CA GLY A 232 -1.20 15.09 3.03
C GLY A 232 -0.50 15.45 1.73
N ALA A 233 0.83 15.43 1.83
CA ALA A 233 1.72 15.59 0.69
C ALA A 233 2.98 14.78 0.91
N TYR A 234 3.54 14.24 -0.18
CA TYR A 234 4.80 13.52 -0.14
C TYR A 234 5.56 13.65 -1.45
N TYR A 235 6.86 13.52 -1.33
CA TYR A 235 7.78 13.35 -2.45
C TYR A 235 8.32 11.93 -2.43
N THR A 236 8.44 11.32 -3.58
CA THR A 236 8.99 9.97 -3.76
C THR A 236 9.94 9.93 -4.95
N ASP A 237 10.88 8.99 -4.90
CA ASP A 237 11.85 8.77 -5.96
C ASP A 237 12.22 7.28 -6.04
N VAL A 238 12.67 6.84 -7.20
CA VAL A 238 13.01 5.45 -7.49
C VAL A 238 14.40 5.35 -8.10
N ASP A 239 15.21 4.45 -7.56
CA ASP A 239 16.48 4.04 -8.15
C ASP A 239 16.32 2.64 -8.76
N ALA A 240 15.98 2.60 -10.05
CA ALA A 240 15.78 1.37 -10.80
C ALA A 240 17.10 0.83 -11.33
N LYS A 241 17.30 -0.50 -11.21
CA LYS A 241 18.48 -1.21 -11.73
C LYS A 241 18.59 -1.04 -13.27
N ASN A 242 17.45 -1.03 -13.96
CA ASN A 242 17.37 -0.75 -15.39
C ASN A 242 16.21 0.21 -15.69
N LYS A 243 16.52 1.48 -15.90
CA LYS A 243 15.50 2.52 -16.20
C LYS A 243 14.74 2.26 -17.50
N LEU A 244 15.30 1.52 -18.45
CA LEU A 244 14.60 1.16 -19.70
C LEU A 244 13.41 0.23 -19.47
N GLY A 245 13.41 -0.56 -18.39
CA GLY A 245 12.28 -1.41 -18.01
C GLY A 245 11.01 -0.61 -17.69
N TYR A 246 11.14 0.63 -17.26
CA TYR A 246 10.04 1.51 -16.85
C TYR A 246 9.76 2.69 -17.79
N ALA A 247 10.61 2.88 -18.84
CA ALA A 247 10.53 4.03 -19.74
C ALA A 247 9.50 3.90 -20.87
N ALA A 248 8.99 2.69 -21.13
CA ALA A 248 8.21 2.39 -22.34
C ALA A 248 6.70 2.62 -22.19
N TYR A 249 6.27 3.50 -21.28
CA TYR A 249 4.87 3.81 -21.05
C TYR A 249 4.42 5.02 -21.87
N ALA A 250 3.23 4.95 -22.46
CA ALA A 250 2.68 6.04 -23.29
C ALA A 250 2.48 7.36 -22.49
N GLY A 251 2.32 7.25 -21.17
CA GLY A 251 2.19 8.39 -20.26
C GLY A 251 3.52 8.99 -19.79
N GLY A 252 4.65 8.43 -20.22
CA GLY A 252 6.00 8.76 -19.74
C GLY A 252 6.56 7.73 -18.76
N PRO A 253 7.82 7.88 -18.33
CA PRO A 253 8.43 7.00 -17.33
C PRO A 253 7.61 6.94 -16.05
N ILE A 254 7.44 5.76 -15.48
CA ILE A 254 6.66 5.59 -14.24
C ILE A 254 7.54 5.59 -12.98
N ASP A 255 8.85 5.61 -13.14
CA ASP A 255 9.89 5.58 -12.10
C ASP A 255 10.55 6.94 -11.84
N ASP A 256 10.07 8.02 -12.45
CA ASP A 256 10.58 9.36 -12.19
C ASP A 256 10.18 9.85 -10.79
N SER A 257 11.04 10.69 -10.22
CA SER A 257 10.76 11.35 -8.95
C SER A 257 9.52 12.24 -9.06
N THR A 258 8.63 12.17 -8.07
CA THR A 258 7.36 12.87 -8.19
C THR A 258 6.82 13.37 -6.85
N PHE A 259 5.90 14.34 -6.92
CA PHE A 259 5.23 14.94 -5.77
C PHE A 259 3.74 14.65 -5.81
N THR A 260 3.19 14.16 -4.71
CA THR A 260 1.78 13.85 -4.57
C THR A 260 1.15 14.66 -3.44
N VAL A 261 -0.03 15.21 -3.69
CA VAL A 261 -0.92 15.79 -2.67
C VAL A 261 -2.22 14.99 -2.64
N PHE A 262 -2.83 14.91 -1.47
CA PHE A 262 -4.10 14.20 -1.33
C PHE A 262 -4.99 14.79 -0.23
N VAL A 263 -6.28 14.58 -0.40
CA VAL A 263 -7.28 14.72 0.65
C VAL A 263 -8.04 13.40 0.77
N GLN A 264 -8.18 12.91 2.00
CA GLN A 264 -8.89 11.66 2.27
C GLN A 264 -9.86 11.83 3.44
N LYS A 265 -10.97 11.14 3.39
CA LYS A 265 -11.95 11.03 4.45
C LYS A 265 -12.05 9.59 4.94
N THR A 266 -11.94 9.40 6.25
CA THR A 266 -12.20 8.14 6.96
C THR A 266 -13.51 8.25 7.73
N PHE A 267 -14.28 7.16 7.80
CA PHE A 267 -15.60 7.09 8.44
C PHE A 267 -15.63 5.98 9.50
#